data_3d10ecd69ab07c1f40c74331ce7ea0cb
#
_entry.id   3d10ecd69ab07c1f40c74331ce7ea0cb
#
_cell.length_a   1.000
_cell.length_b   1.000
_cell.length_c   1.000
_cell.angle_alpha   90.00
_cell.angle_beta   90.00
_cell.angle_gamma   90.00
#
_symmetry.space_group_name_H-M   'P 1'
#
loop_
_entity.id
_entity.type
_entity.pdbx_description
1 polymer ?
#
loop_
_entity_poly.entity_id
_entity_poly.type
_entity_poly.pdbx_seq_one_letter_code
_entity_poly.pdbx_strand_id
1 'polypeptide(L)'
;MSSGALLAYVASAVLLAWGSAHLVPTRAVAASFGAITPDNRRILIMEWVAEGITHVSIGLLVILVTAIEGADNAATQLVYVVSAGILVVLAALTAMTGARTSVIWFRVCPFVLTSAAVLLCLASIA
;
A
#
# COMPACT_ATOMS: atom_id res chain seq x y z
N MET A 1 12.14 -18.45 12.21
CA MET A 1 11.17 -17.41 11.77
C MET A 1 9.80 -18.06 11.77
N SER A 2 8.83 -17.48 12.50
CA SER A 2 7.46 -18.01 12.52
C SER A 2 6.77 -17.80 11.16
N SER A 3 5.68 -18.57 10.91
CA SER A 3 4.86 -18.40 9.70
C SER A 3 4.26 -16.99 9.64
N GLY A 4 3.82 -16.45 10.78
CA GLY A 4 3.31 -15.08 10.87
C GLY A 4 4.35 -14.04 10.48
N ALA A 5 5.59 -14.17 10.96
CA ALA A 5 6.69 -13.26 10.57
C ALA A 5 6.99 -13.33 9.06
N LEU A 6 7.01 -14.54 8.48
CA LEU A 6 7.22 -14.70 7.04
C LEU A 6 6.15 -13.99 6.21
N LEU A 7 4.87 -14.21 6.56
CA LEU A 7 3.73 -13.57 5.88
C LEU A 7 3.80 -12.04 5.98
N ALA A 8 4.13 -11.51 7.16
CA ALA A 8 4.29 -10.07 7.39
C ALA A 8 5.42 -9.47 6.55
N TYR A 9 6.58 -10.14 6.47
CA TYR A 9 7.69 -9.68 5.63
C TYR A 9 7.37 -9.74 4.13
N VAL A 10 6.63 -10.75 3.67
CA VAL A 10 6.18 -10.83 2.27
C VAL A 10 5.21 -9.69 1.96
N ALA A 11 4.22 -9.44 2.82
CA ALA A 11 3.30 -8.31 2.67
C ALA A 11 4.05 -6.97 2.61
N SER A 12 5.03 -6.78 3.50
CA SER A 12 5.86 -5.58 3.54
C SER A 12 6.68 -5.41 2.27
N ALA A 13 7.30 -6.46 1.75
CA ALA A 13 8.06 -6.41 0.51
C ALA A 13 7.18 -6.00 -0.67
N VAL A 14 5.95 -6.53 -0.76
CA VAL A 14 4.95 -6.14 -1.76
C VAL A 14 4.62 -4.65 -1.64
N LEU A 15 4.35 -4.15 -0.42
CA LEU A 15 4.00 -2.76 -0.19
C LEU A 15 5.15 -1.79 -0.48
N LEU A 16 6.37 -2.14 -0.10
CA LEU A 16 7.57 -1.34 -0.41
C LEU A 16 7.82 -1.27 -1.91
N ALA A 17 7.73 -2.40 -2.61
CA ALA A 17 7.89 -2.46 -4.06
C ALA A 17 6.79 -1.66 -4.76
N TRP A 18 5.53 -1.83 -4.37
CA TRP A 18 4.39 -1.15 -4.98
C TRP A 18 4.42 0.35 -4.70
N GLY A 19 4.66 0.76 -3.45
CA GLY A 19 4.78 2.17 -3.07
C GLY A 19 5.94 2.87 -3.80
N SER A 20 7.09 2.21 -3.94
CA SER A 20 8.22 2.75 -4.71
C SER A 20 7.88 2.87 -6.20
N ALA A 21 7.24 1.84 -6.78
CA ALA A 21 6.78 1.88 -8.17
C ALA A 21 5.71 2.96 -8.40
N HIS A 22 4.95 3.32 -7.36
CA HIS A 22 3.99 4.42 -7.38
C HIS A 22 4.69 5.79 -7.38
N LEU A 23 5.71 5.97 -6.56
CA LEU A 23 6.42 7.25 -6.40
C LEU A 23 7.32 7.59 -7.60
N VAL A 24 8.03 6.62 -8.15
CA VAL A 24 9.03 6.85 -9.21
C VAL A 24 8.45 7.56 -10.45
N PRO A 25 7.29 7.19 -11.02
CA PRO A 25 6.76 7.79 -12.24
C PRO A 25 5.95 9.08 -12.00
N THR A 26 5.98 9.70 -10.83
CA THR A 26 5.13 10.86 -10.46
C THR A 26 5.09 11.94 -11.54
N ARG A 27 6.25 12.30 -12.14
CA ARG A 27 6.31 13.33 -13.20
C ARG A 27 5.59 12.89 -14.46
N ALA A 28 5.77 11.64 -14.87
CA ALA A 28 5.13 11.08 -16.05
C ALA A 28 3.61 10.96 -15.86
N VAL A 29 3.18 10.52 -14.69
CA VAL A 29 1.75 10.47 -14.33
C VAL A 29 1.14 11.86 -14.36
N ALA A 30 1.75 12.85 -13.71
CA ALA A 30 1.23 14.22 -13.71
C ALA A 30 1.17 14.84 -15.12
N ALA A 31 2.10 14.47 -16.02
CA ALA A 31 2.11 14.91 -17.41
C ALA A 31 0.99 14.26 -18.24
N SER A 32 0.60 13.02 -17.92
CA SER A 32 -0.43 12.27 -18.66
C SER A 32 -1.85 12.85 -18.53
N PHE A 33 -2.09 13.71 -17.54
CA PHE A 33 -3.37 14.40 -17.36
C PHE A 33 -3.61 15.56 -18.35
N GLY A 34 -2.61 15.88 -19.19
CA GLY A 34 -2.74 16.94 -20.21
C GLY A 34 -2.80 18.34 -19.61
N ALA A 35 -3.60 19.22 -20.25
CA ALA A 35 -3.73 20.61 -19.83
C ALA A 35 -4.67 20.74 -18.63
N ILE A 36 -4.11 20.81 -17.44
CA ILE A 36 -4.82 21.09 -16.18
C ILE A 36 -4.26 22.38 -15.56
N THR A 37 -5.07 23.03 -14.69
CA THR A 37 -4.61 24.23 -13.99
C THR A 37 -3.40 23.94 -13.10
N PRO A 38 -2.55 24.92 -12.82
CA PRO A 38 -1.40 24.74 -11.92
C PRO A 38 -1.80 24.21 -10.54
N ASP A 39 -2.94 24.64 -10.02
CA ASP A 39 -3.43 24.19 -8.71
C ASP A 39 -3.90 22.75 -8.73
N ASN A 40 -4.67 22.35 -9.76
CA ASN A 40 -5.08 20.95 -9.93
C ASN A 40 -3.86 20.04 -10.09
N ARG A 41 -2.82 20.49 -10.79
CA ARG A 41 -1.57 19.74 -10.93
C ARG A 41 -0.87 19.53 -9.59
N ARG A 42 -0.83 20.57 -8.73
CA ARG A 42 -0.23 20.46 -7.38
C ARG A 42 -1.01 19.51 -6.49
N ILE A 43 -2.36 19.60 -6.52
CA ILE A 43 -3.23 18.70 -5.78
C ILE A 43 -3.03 17.27 -6.24
N LEU A 44 -3.02 17.01 -7.54
CA LEU A 44 -2.78 15.69 -8.11
C LEU A 44 -1.45 15.09 -7.64
N ILE A 45 -0.37 15.87 -7.70
CA ILE A 45 0.96 15.42 -7.25
C ILE A 45 0.95 15.13 -5.74
N MET A 46 0.31 15.98 -4.94
CA MET A 46 0.20 15.79 -3.49
C MET A 46 -0.52 14.47 -3.16
N GLU A 47 -1.69 14.22 -3.75
CA GLU A 47 -2.47 13.00 -3.51
C GLU A 47 -1.72 11.75 -3.99
N TRP A 48 -1.13 11.82 -5.18
CA TRP A 48 -0.35 10.74 -5.75
C TRP A 48 0.84 10.35 -4.87
N VAL A 49 1.61 11.34 -4.43
CA VAL A 49 2.77 11.10 -3.56
C VAL A 49 2.35 10.63 -2.18
N ALA A 50 1.26 11.18 -1.61
CA ALA A 50 0.74 10.77 -0.32
C ALA A 50 0.33 9.28 -0.32
N GLU A 51 -0.30 8.79 -1.38
CA GLU A 51 -0.66 7.38 -1.54
C GLU A 51 0.59 6.48 -1.56
N GLY A 52 1.60 6.84 -2.36
CA GLY A 52 2.86 6.09 -2.42
C GLY A 52 3.60 6.06 -1.08
N ILE A 53 3.67 7.20 -0.38
CA ILE A 53 4.25 7.28 0.97
C ILE A 53 3.48 6.40 1.94
N THR A 54 2.16 6.35 1.86
CA THR A 54 1.33 5.51 2.72
C THR A 54 1.69 4.03 2.58
N HIS A 55 1.82 3.52 1.36
CA HIS A 55 2.22 2.13 1.11
C HIS A 55 3.61 1.82 1.69
N VAL A 56 4.59 2.69 1.43
CA VAL A 56 5.95 2.54 1.96
C VAL A 56 5.94 2.58 3.49
N SER A 57 5.19 3.50 4.10
CA SER A 57 5.11 3.65 5.55
C SER A 57 4.49 2.43 6.23
N ILE A 58 3.43 1.86 5.67
CA ILE A 58 2.82 0.63 6.20
C ILE A 58 3.83 -0.52 6.09
N GLY A 59 4.50 -0.68 4.94
CA GLY A 59 5.51 -1.72 4.77
C GLY A 59 6.66 -1.61 5.78
N LEU A 60 7.18 -0.40 5.99
CA LEU A 60 8.24 -0.15 6.98
C LEU A 60 7.76 -0.40 8.41
N LEU A 61 6.56 0.08 8.77
CA LEU A 61 6.00 -0.12 10.09
C LEU A 61 5.87 -1.62 10.42
N VAL A 62 5.33 -2.40 9.48
CA VAL A 62 5.18 -3.85 9.65
C VAL A 62 6.52 -4.55 9.80
N ILE A 63 7.53 -4.20 9.00
CA ILE A 63 8.90 -4.76 9.15
C ILE A 63 9.46 -4.44 10.53
N LEU A 64 9.40 -3.17 10.93
CA LEU A 64 10.02 -2.71 12.18
C LEU A 64 9.36 -3.35 13.40
N VAL A 65 8.03 -3.35 13.46
CA VAL A 65 7.33 -3.94 14.62
C VAL A 65 7.54 -5.45 14.69
N THR A 66 7.56 -6.15 13.54
CA THR A 66 7.82 -7.59 13.49
C THR A 66 9.25 -7.92 13.93
N ALA A 67 10.23 -7.11 13.51
CA ALA A 67 11.64 -7.34 13.85
C ALA A 67 11.96 -7.04 15.32
N ILE A 68 11.28 -6.05 15.92
CA ILE A 68 11.58 -5.60 17.30
C ILE A 68 10.78 -6.42 18.32
N GLU A 69 9.48 -6.61 18.08
CA GLU A 69 8.55 -7.20 19.06
C GLU A 69 8.21 -8.67 18.77
N GLY A 70 8.49 -9.14 17.55
CA GLY A 70 8.05 -10.46 17.08
C GLY A 70 6.60 -10.48 16.59
N ALA A 71 6.27 -11.46 15.76
CA ALA A 71 4.94 -11.60 15.15
C ALA A 71 3.86 -12.03 16.15
N ASP A 72 4.23 -12.75 17.20
CA ASP A 72 3.31 -13.30 18.21
C ASP A 72 2.90 -12.27 19.28
N ASN A 73 3.50 -11.07 19.27
CA ASN A 73 3.18 -10.00 20.19
C ASN A 73 1.82 -9.38 19.85
N ALA A 74 0.95 -9.20 20.85
CA ALA A 74 -0.40 -8.67 20.66
C ALA A 74 -0.42 -7.26 20.02
N ALA A 75 0.54 -6.40 20.35
CA ALA A 75 0.64 -5.07 19.73
C ALA A 75 1.02 -5.18 18.25
N THR A 76 1.91 -6.11 17.88
CA THR A 76 2.28 -6.40 16.51
C THR A 76 1.08 -6.91 15.71
N GLN A 77 0.33 -7.85 16.27
CA GLN A 77 -0.90 -8.37 15.64
C GLN A 77 -1.94 -7.27 15.43
N LEU A 78 -2.10 -6.35 16.38
CA LEU A 78 -2.98 -5.19 16.22
C LEU A 78 -2.51 -4.29 15.07
N VAL A 79 -1.21 -4.04 14.93
CA VAL A 79 -0.65 -3.29 13.80
C VAL A 79 -0.96 -3.97 12.48
N TYR A 80 -0.86 -5.31 12.40
CA TYR A 80 -1.21 -6.05 11.18
C TYR A 80 -2.69 -5.87 10.82
N VAL A 81 -3.60 -6.03 11.78
CA VAL A 81 -5.05 -5.89 11.54
C VAL A 81 -5.43 -4.48 11.13
N VAL A 82 -4.89 -3.45 11.80
CA VAL A 82 -5.15 -2.04 11.44
C VAL A 82 -4.61 -1.73 10.05
N SER A 83 -3.38 -2.17 9.75
CA SER A 83 -2.76 -1.99 8.43
C SER A 83 -3.57 -2.69 7.33
N ALA A 84 -4.02 -3.92 7.57
CA ALA A 84 -4.90 -4.64 6.65
C ALA A 84 -6.22 -3.88 6.40
N GLY A 85 -6.82 -3.32 7.45
CA GLY A 85 -8.03 -2.49 7.34
C GLY A 85 -7.83 -1.27 6.45
N ILE A 86 -6.72 -0.55 6.63
CA ILE A 86 -6.36 0.60 5.77
C ILE A 86 -6.20 0.16 4.30
N LEU A 87 -5.51 -0.96 4.06
CA LEU A 87 -5.30 -1.48 2.71
C LEU A 87 -6.61 -1.91 2.04
N VAL A 88 -7.56 -2.49 2.78
CA VAL A 88 -8.89 -2.83 2.27
C VAL A 88 -9.66 -1.58 1.85
N VAL A 89 -9.63 -0.52 2.66
CA VAL A 89 -10.28 0.75 2.31
C VAL A 89 -9.65 1.37 1.06
N LEU A 90 -8.32 1.38 0.96
CA LEU A 90 -7.61 1.87 -0.23
C LEU A 90 -7.91 0.99 -1.46
N ALA A 91 -7.96 -0.33 -1.30
CA ALA A 91 -8.32 -1.25 -2.38
C ALA A 91 -9.74 -0.98 -2.90
N ALA A 92 -10.69 -0.76 -2.00
CA ALA A 92 -12.06 -0.41 -2.37
C ALA A 92 -12.12 0.94 -3.11
N LEU A 93 -11.41 1.95 -2.60
CA LEU A 93 -11.33 3.27 -3.24
C LEU A 93 -10.74 3.15 -4.66
N THR A 94 -9.60 2.48 -4.80
CA THR A 94 -8.94 2.31 -6.10
C THR A 94 -9.76 1.45 -7.06
N ALA A 95 -10.50 0.45 -6.58
CA ALA A 95 -11.41 -0.36 -7.39
C ALA A 95 -12.58 0.47 -7.95
N MET A 96 -13.10 1.40 -7.15
CA MET A 96 -14.22 2.26 -7.56
C MET A 96 -13.80 3.44 -8.45
N THR A 97 -12.51 3.79 -8.46
CA THR A 97 -11.97 4.97 -9.17
C THR A 97 -10.93 4.56 -10.23
N GLY A 98 -9.68 4.42 -9.83
CA GLY A 98 -8.55 4.18 -10.72
C GLY A 98 -8.67 2.92 -11.58
N ALA A 99 -9.21 1.83 -11.03
CA ALA A 99 -9.40 0.58 -11.77
C ALA A 99 -10.43 0.68 -12.91
N ARG A 100 -11.24 1.72 -12.93
CA ARG A 100 -12.18 1.99 -14.03
C ARG A 100 -11.57 2.75 -15.20
N THR A 101 -10.29 3.12 -15.08
CA THR A 101 -9.55 3.74 -16.18
C THR A 101 -8.98 2.69 -17.14
N SER A 102 -8.47 3.11 -18.30
CA SER A 102 -7.79 2.24 -19.27
C SER A 102 -6.36 1.89 -18.85
N VAL A 103 -5.83 2.51 -17.79
CA VAL A 103 -4.45 2.34 -17.34
C VAL A 103 -4.31 1.05 -16.54
N ILE A 104 -3.51 0.10 -17.04
CA ILE A 104 -3.37 -1.24 -16.47
C ILE A 104 -2.89 -1.21 -15.00
N TRP A 105 -1.98 -0.33 -14.66
CA TRP A 105 -1.43 -0.24 -13.32
C TRP A 105 -2.48 0.12 -12.26
N PHE A 106 -3.43 1.00 -12.60
CA PHE A 106 -4.56 1.32 -11.72
C PHE A 106 -5.54 0.17 -11.58
N ARG A 107 -5.69 -0.66 -12.62
CA ARG A 107 -6.55 -1.85 -12.58
C ARG A 107 -5.95 -2.96 -11.72
N VAL A 108 -4.62 -3.05 -11.64
CA VAL A 108 -3.90 -4.03 -10.83
C VAL A 108 -3.83 -3.61 -9.36
N CYS A 109 -3.82 -2.30 -9.05
CA CYS A 109 -3.65 -1.76 -7.71
C CYS A 109 -4.58 -2.40 -6.65
N PRO A 110 -5.92 -2.51 -6.84
CA PRO A 110 -6.79 -3.13 -5.83
C PRO A 110 -6.40 -4.57 -5.50
N PHE A 111 -5.92 -5.34 -6.47
CA PHE A 111 -5.49 -6.73 -6.25
C PHE A 111 -4.21 -6.79 -5.41
N VAL A 112 -3.24 -5.91 -5.67
CA VAL A 112 -2.00 -5.82 -4.89
C VAL A 112 -2.31 -5.46 -3.45
N LEU A 113 -3.13 -4.43 -3.22
CA LEU A 113 -3.50 -3.99 -1.87
C LEU A 113 -4.31 -5.05 -1.12
N THR A 114 -5.26 -5.72 -1.79
CA THR A 114 -6.04 -6.81 -1.20
C THR A 114 -5.14 -7.99 -0.84
N SER A 115 -4.18 -8.35 -1.71
CA SER A 115 -3.24 -9.44 -1.43
C SER A 115 -2.38 -9.13 -0.20
N ALA A 116 -1.86 -7.91 -0.08
CA ALA A 116 -1.10 -7.49 1.10
C ALA A 116 -1.97 -7.50 2.37
N ALA A 117 -3.23 -7.04 2.29
CA ALA A 117 -4.17 -7.08 3.40
C ALA A 117 -4.45 -8.52 3.87
N VAL A 118 -4.68 -9.44 2.95
CA VAL A 118 -4.89 -10.87 3.27
C VAL A 118 -3.67 -11.46 3.95
N LEU A 119 -2.46 -11.18 3.44
CA LEU A 119 -1.22 -11.66 4.06
C LEU A 119 -1.07 -11.14 5.50
N LEU A 120 -1.39 -9.87 5.78
CA LEU A 120 -1.35 -9.30 7.12
C LEU A 120 -2.43 -9.89 8.04
N CYS A 121 -3.64 -10.13 7.54
CA CYS A 121 -4.68 -10.82 8.30
C CYS A 121 -4.24 -12.24 8.67
N LEU A 122 -3.65 -12.98 7.73
CA LEU A 122 -3.13 -14.32 8.02
C LEU A 122 -1.95 -14.27 9.00
N ALA A 123 -1.07 -13.27 8.88
CA ALA A 123 0.06 -13.07 9.80
C ALA A 123 -0.41 -12.82 11.24
N SER A 124 -1.56 -12.17 11.43
CA SER A 124 -2.10 -11.85 12.76
C SER A 124 -2.68 -13.05 13.52
N ILE A 125 -2.90 -14.18 12.84
CA ILE A 125 -3.51 -15.39 13.42
C ILE A 125 -2.64 -16.65 13.27
N ALA A 126 -1.42 -16.52 12.68
CA ALA A 126 -0.53 -17.64 12.32
C ALA A 126 0.49 -18.04 13.41
#